data_d3e749274d3afeb8815c00ca39969657
#
_entry.id   d3e749274d3afeb8815c00ca39969657
#
_cell.length_a   1.000
_cell.length_b   1.000
_cell.length_c   1.000
_cell.angle_alpha   90.00
_cell.angle_beta   90.00
_cell.angle_gamma   90.00
#
_symmetry.space_group_name_H-M   'P 1'
#
loop_
_entity.id
_entity.type
_entity.pdbx_description
1 polymer ?
#
loop_
_entity_poly.entity_id
_entity_poly.type
_entity_poly.pdbx_seq_one_letter_code
_entity_poly.pdbx_strand_id
1 'polypeptide(L)'
;METSNYKNILLETAVCAIACDGDIDKREIEALKNIEQKSPYFSAEDLSLTLERSLKKCSSDIIKYQKSVFSKIKKEKLNLLQELTLMEISLRIIAADDIEEDSEKKFVITLRKCLGISDLILFQRFGKIEYLGLLDFEQNFIDFNQNKDSISIETKNIKK
;
A
#
# COMPACT_ATOMS: atom_id res chain seq x y z
N MET A 1 17.90 11.84 8.72
CA MET A 1 16.61 12.20 9.31
C MET A 1 15.42 11.80 8.47
N GLU A 2 15.41 12.07 7.19
CA GLU A 2 14.34 11.64 6.28
C GLU A 2 14.16 10.13 6.27
N THR A 3 15.25 9.37 6.25
CA THR A 3 15.24 7.91 6.26
C THR A 3 14.61 7.34 7.53
N SER A 4 14.83 7.98 8.67
CA SER A 4 14.28 7.54 9.96
C SER A 4 12.76 7.75 10.03
N ASN A 5 12.27 8.89 9.55
CA ASN A 5 10.83 9.16 9.50
C ASN A 5 10.11 8.20 8.57
N TYR A 6 10.69 7.92 7.41
CA TYR A 6 10.11 6.98 6.46
C TYR A 6 10.06 5.55 7.02
N LYS A 7 11.13 5.11 7.69
CA LYS A 7 11.14 3.79 8.36
C LYS A 7 10.01 3.66 9.37
N ASN A 8 9.79 4.71 10.15
CA ASN A 8 8.70 4.73 11.13
C ASN A 8 7.34 4.66 10.45
N ILE A 9 7.12 5.43 9.40
CA ILE A 9 5.89 5.41 8.62
C ILE A 9 5.67 4.02 8.02
N LEU A 10 6.71 3.41 7.50
CA LEU A 10 6.66 2.08 6.91
C LEU A 10 6.24 1.03 7.95
N LEU A 11 6.86 1.05 9.13
CA LEU A 11 6.52 0.14 10.22
C LEU A 11 5.11 0.39 10.74
N GLU A 12 4.73 1.63 10.97
CA GLU A 12 3.40 1.99 11.46
C GLU A 12 2.31 1.60 10.45
N THR A 13 2.58 1.75 9.15
CA THR A 13 1.67 1.32 8.09
C THR A 13 1.49 -0.20 8.11
N ALA A 14 2.58 -0.93 8.28
CA ALA A 14 2.55 -2.39 8.41
C ALA A 14 1.75 -2.83 9.64
N VAL A 15 1.93 -2.15 10.76
CA VAL A 15 1.17 -2.41 12.00
C VAL A 15 -0.33 -2.18 11.77
N CYS A 16 -0.70 -1.13 11.05
CA CYS A 16 -2.10 -0.88 10.69
C CYS A 16 -2.68 -2.03 9.86
N ALA A 17 -1.91 -2.54 8.90
CA ALA A 17 -2.35 -3.66 8.07
C ALA A 17 -2.59 -4.92 8.90
N ILE A 18 -1.70 -5.21 9.87
CA ILE A 18 -1.81 -6.39 10.74
C ILE A 18 -3.02 -6.29 11.69
N ALA A 19 -3.27 -5.12 12.24
CA ALA A 19 -4.23 -4.94 13.34
C ALA A 19 -5.56 -4.35 12.91
N CYS A 20 -5.81 -4.10 11.62
CA CYS A 20 -6.96 -3.33 11.15
C CYS A 20 -8.32 -4.01 11.42
N ASP A 21 -8.36 -5.31 11.56
CA ASP A 21 -9.58 -6.07 11.88
C ASP A 21 -9.76 -6.34 13.38
N GLY A 22 -8.83 -5.89 14.20
CA GLY A 22 -8.83 -6.14 15.65
C GLY A 22 -8.16 -7.44 16.07
N ASP A 23 -7.91 -8.35 15.15
CA ASP A 23 -7.21 -9.61 15.41
C ASP A 23 -5.80 -9.55 14.84
N ILE A 24 -4.84 -10.01 15.64
CA ILE A 24 -3.44 -10.06 15.19
C ILE A 24 -3.12 -11.48 14.77
N ASP A 25 -3.01 -11.71 13.46
CA ASP A 25 -2.70 -13.01 12.91
C ASP A 25 -1.18 -13.21 12.84
N LYS A 26 -0.72 -14.37 13.33
CA LYS A 26 0.70 -14.71 13.31
C LYS A 26 1.29 -14.76 11.90
N ARG A 27 0.49 -15.16 10.92
CA ARG A 27 0.92 -15.22 9.52
C ARG A 27 1.23 -13.84 8.96
N GLU A 28 0.47 -12.83 9.37
CA GLU A 28 0.72 -11.44 8.99
C GLU A 28 1.99 -10.90 9.63
N ILE A 29 2.23 -11.25 10.90
CA ILE A 29 3.47 -10.89 11.60
C ILE A 29 4.68 -11.56 10.92
N GLU A 30 4.56 -12.83 10.57
CA GLU A 30 5.62 -13.55 9.85
C GLU A 30 5.88 -12.96 8.48
N ALA A 31 4.84 -12.53 7.76
CA ALA A 31 4.98 -11.84 6.48
C ALA A 31 5.80 -10.56 6.63
N LEU A 32 5.51 -9.77 7.67
CA LEU A 32 6.29 -8.56 7.95
C LEU A 32 7.75 -8.89 8.29
N LYS A 33 7.99 -9.90 9.10
CA LYS A 33 9.35 -10.33 9.45
C LYS A 33 10.14 -10.81 8.24
N ASN A 34 9.49 -11.51 7.31
CA ASN A 34 10.12 -11.93 6.06
C ASN A 34 10.47 -10.74 5.17
N ILE A 35 9.60 -9.75 5.11
CA ILE A 35 9.86 -8.51 4.39
C ILE A 35 11.03 -7.76 5.03
N GLU A 36 11.04 -7.69 6.36
CA GLU A 36 12.11 -7.08 7.14
C GLU A 36 13.48 -7.68 6.82
N GLN A 37 13.57 -8.99 6.78
CA GLN A 37 14.83 -9.70 6.50
C GLN A 37 15.35 -9.48 5.09
N LYS A 38 14.45 -9.27 4.14
CA LYS A 38 14.79 -9.13 2.71
C LYS A 38 14.89 -7.68 2.26
N SER A 39 14.40 -6.74 3.06
CA SER A 39 14.31 -5.34 2.69
C SER A 39 15.43 -4.52 3.32
N PRO A 40 16.15 -3.69 2.55
CA PRO A 40 17.15 -2.79 3.12
C PRO A 40 16.55 -1.72 4.05
N TYR A 41 15.25 -1.50 3.99
CA TYR A 41 14.58 -0.49 4.81
C TYR A 41 14.56 -0.85 6.29
N PHE A 42 14.67 -2.14 6.63
CA PHE A 42 14.59 -2.62 8.01
C PHE A 42 15.88 -3.29 8.50
N SER A 43 16.94 -3.26 7.71
CA SER A 43 18.08 -4.19 7.84
C SER A 43 19.01 -3.95 9.04
N ALA A 44 18.85 -2.91 9.83
CA ALA A 44 19.86 -2.52 10.81
C ALA A 44 19.44 -2.64 12.27
N GLU A 45 18.19 -2.96 12.56
CA GLU A 45 17.70 -2.94 13.94
C GLU A 45 16.81 -4.14 14.23
N ASP A 46 16.86 -4.60 15.48
CA ASP A 46 15.89 -5.57 15.96
C ASP A 46 14.55 -4.84 16.16
N LEU A 47 13.67 -4.97 15.18
CA LEU A 47 12.36 -4.33 15.20
C LEU A 47 11.33 -5.08 16.06
N SER A 48 11.68 -6.25 16.60
CA SER A 48 10.73 -7.09 17.34
C SER A 48 10.09 -6.34 18.50
N LEU A 49 10.89 -5.63 19.28
CA LEU A 49 10.40 -4.87 20.44
C LEU A 49 9.57 -3.67 20.01
N THR A 50 10.02 -2.95 18.99
CA THR A 50 9.30 -1.79 18.43
C THR A 50 7.99 -2.24 17.82
N LEU A 51 7.99 -3.36 17.10
CA LEU A 51 6.79 -3.95 16.51
C LEU A 51 5.77 -4.32 17.58
N GLU A 52 6.21 -4.99 18.65
CA GLU A 52 5.34 -5.39 19.75
C GLU A 52 4.68 -4.19 20.43
N ARG A 53 5.46 -3.14 20.70
CA ARG A 53 4.94 -1.90 21.28
C ARG A 53 3.93 -1.22 20.37
N SER A 54 4.24 -1.15 19.08
CA SER A 54 3.36 -0.52 18.08
C SER A 54 2.07 -1.29 17.91
N LEU A 55 2.11 -2.63 17.93
CA LEU A 55 0.91 -3.47 17.88
C LEU A 55 0.01 -3.24 19.08
N LYS A 56 0.58 -3.15 20.28
CA LYS A 56 -0.18 -2.87 21.51
C LYS A 56 -0.83 -1.48 21.44
N LYS A 57 -0.07 -0.48 20.99
CA LYS A 57 -0.58 0.88 20.85
C LYS A 57 -1.70 0.95 19.82
N CYS A 58 -1.55 0.29 18.69
CA CYS A 58 -2.59 0.21 17.66
C CYS A 58 -3.83 -0.47 18.18
N SER A 59 -3.68 -1.62 18.84
CA SER A 59 -4.81 -2.41 19.36
C SER A 59 -5.62 -1.69 20.44
N SER A 60 -5.01 -0.76 21.17
CA SER A 60 -5.72 0.01 22.20
C SER A 60 -6.73 1.00 21.59
N ASP A 61 -6.45 1.54 20.41
CA ASP A 61 -7.36 2.41 19.67
C ASP A 61 -6.96 2.41 18.18
N ILE A 62 -7.51 1.46 17.44
CA ILE A 62 -7.17 1.22 16.03
C ILE A 62 -7.46 2.45 15.17
N ILE A 63 -8.64 3.06 15.37
CA ILE A 63 -9.06 4.22 14.56
C ILE A 63 -8.11 5.40 14.77
N LYS A 64 -7.79 5.69 16.01
CA LYS A 64 -6.88 6.78 16.35
C LYS A 64 -5.47 6.55 15.79
N TYR A 65 -4.98 5.32 15.92
CA TYR A 65 -3.67 4.95 15.41
C TYR A 65 -3.61 5.10 13.88
N GLN A 66 -4.61 4.58 13.16
CA GLN A 66 -4.70 4.70 11.71
C GLN A 66 -4.74 6.16 11.26
N LYS A 67 -5.57 6.98 11.91
CA LYS A 67 -5.65 8.41 11.60
C LYS A 67 -4.31 9.11 11.76
N SER A 68 -3.58 8.77 12.82
CA SER A 68 -2.24 9.32 13.08
C SER A 68 -1.28 8.94 11.95
N VAL A 69 -1.27 7.68 11.53
CA VAL A 69 -0.40 7.19 10.45
C VAL A 69 -0.74 7.86 9.12
N PHE A 70 -2.01 7.93 8.77
CA PHE A 70 -2.44 8.58 7.53
C PHE A 70 -2.10 10.08 7.51
N SER A 71 -2.22 10.75 8.66
CA SER A 71 -1.81 12.14 8.80
C SER A 71 -0.32 12.32 8.55
N LYS A 72 0.51 11.43 9.08
CA LYS A 72 1.97 11.45 8.86
C LYS A 72 2.31 11.25 7.39
N ILE A 73 1.65 10.30 6.74
CA ILE A 73 1.84 10.02 5.30
C ILE A 73 1.53 11.27 4.47
N LYS A 74 0.43 11.94 4.77
CA LYS A 74 0.02 13.15 4.04
C LYS A 74 0.99 14.32 4.24
N LYS A 75 1.58 14.42 5.42
CA LYS A 75 2.54 15.50 5.74
C LYS A 75 3.90 15.27 5.13
N GLU A 76 4.33 14.02 5.02
CA GLU A 76 5.60 13.68 4.40
C GLU A 76 5.47 13.76 2.88
N LYS A 77 6.49 14.31 2.25
CA LYS A 77 6.56 14.34 0.79
C LYS A 77 7.26 13.09 0.30
N LEU A 78 6.52 12.00 0.23
CA LEU A 78 7.04 10.72 -0.24
C LEU A 78 7.20 10.74 -1.76
N ASN A 79 8.27 10.11 -2.23
CA ASN A 79 8.42 9.88 -3.68
C ASN A 79 7.61 8.65 -4.10
N LEU A 80 7.49 8.44 -5.41
CA LEU A 80 6.70 7.35 -5.96
C LEU A 80 7.14 5.98 -5.45
N LEU A 81 8.44 5.73 -5.38
CA LEU A 81 8.96 4.45 -4.90
C LEU A 81 8.59 4.18 -3.44
N GLN A 82 8.68 5.21 -2.61
CA GLN A 82 8.28 5.12 -1.20
C GLN A 82 6.80 4.83 -1.06
N GLU A 83 5.95 5.51 -1.83
CA GLU A 83 4.51 5.27 -1.83
C GLU A 83 4.17 3.85 -2.31
N LEU A 84 4.79 3.39 -3.37
CA LEU A 84 4.61 2.02 -3.87
C LEU A 84 5.04 0.97 -2.85
N THR A 85 6.10 1.23 -2.09
CA THR A 85 6.58 0.33 -1.04
C THR A 85 5.57 0.22 0.10
N LEU A 86 4.96 1.33 0.51
CA LEU A 86 3.90 1.30 1.52
C LEU A 86 2.72 0.43 1.06
N MET A 87 2.32 0.60 -0.19
CA MET A 87 1.23 -0.19 -0.76
C MET A 87 1.60 -1.68 -0.87
N GLU A 88 2.80 -1.98 -1.33
CA GLU A 88 3.28 -3.35 -1.47
C GLU A 88 3.31 -4.10 -0.14
N ILE A 89 3.86 -3.48 0.89
CA ILE A 89 3.94 -4.09 2.22
C ILE A 89 2.55 -4.37 2.76
N SER A 90 1.64 -3.40 2.64
CA SER A 90 0.26 -3.54 3.10
C SER A 90 -0.45 -4.69 2.38
N LEU A 91 -0.33 -4.78 1.07
CA LEU A 91 -0.95 -5.83 0.28
C LEU A 91 -0.39 -7.22 0.61
N ARG A 92 0.93 -7.33 0.81
CA ARG A 92 1.56 -8.60 1.18
C ARG A 92 1.12 -9.10 2.54
N ILE A 93 1.01 -8.19 3.51
CA ILE A 93 0.58 -8.54 4.86
C ILE A 93 -0.87 -9.04 4.83
N ILE A 94 -1.74 -8.31 4.15
CA ILE A 94 -3.17 -8.66 4.06
C ILE A 94 -3.36 -10.00 3.34
N ALA A 95 -2.56 -10.30 2.33
CA ALA A 95 -2.63 -11.55 1.59
C ALA A 95 -2.09 -12.77 2.35
N ALA A 96 -1.43 -12.57 3.49
CA ALA A 96 -0.70 -13.64 4.18
C ALA A 96 -1.61 -14.73 4.76
N ASP A 97 -2.86 -14.41 5.10
CA ASP A 97 -3.79 -15.37 5.71
C ASP A 97 -4.83 -15.94 4.72
N ASP A 98 -4.74 -15.57 3.45
CA ASP A 98 -5.66 -15.97 2.38
C ASP A 98 -7.14 -15.57 2.58
N ILE A 99 -7.42 -14.75 3.60
CA ILE A 99 -8.77 -14.26 3.90
C ILE A 99 -8.75 -12.73 3.78
N GLU A 100 -9.57 -12.19 2.88
CA GLU A 100 -9.72 -10.75 2.73
C GLU A 100 -10.90 -10.25 3.56
N GLU A 101 -10.59 -9.56 4.65
CA GLU A 101 -11.60 -8.94 5.51
C GLU A 101 -11.99 -7.55 4.99
N ASP A 102 -13.24 -7.15 5.28
CA ASP A 102 -13.74 -5.83 4.87
C ASP A 102 -12.92 -4.68 5.50
N SER A 103 -12.49 -4.85 6.74
CA SER A 103 -11.64 -3.87 7.42
C SER A 103 -10.27 -3.72 6.76
N GLU A 104 -9.71 -4.81 6.25
CA GLU A 104 -8.46 -4.79 5.50
C GLU A 104 -8.60 -4.07 4.17
N LYS A 105 -9.68 -4.34 3.45
CA LYS A 105 -10.00 -3.64 2.20
C LYS A 105 -10.19 -2.14 2.42
N LYS A 106 -10.92 -1.77 3.47
CA LYS A 106 -11.12 -0.36 3.84
C LYS A 106 -9.79 0.33 4.16
N PHE A 107 -8.90 -0.37 4.87
CA PHE A 107 -7.58 0.16 5.18
C PHE A 107 -6.79 0.45 3.90
N VAL A 108 -6.74 -0.50 2.97
CA VAL A 108 -6.00 -0.33 1.71
C VAL A 108 -6.61 0.78 0.86
N ILE A 109 -7.94 0.86 0.79
CA ILE A 109 -8.63 1.93 0.06
C ILE A 109 -8.27 3.30 0.64
N THR A 110 -8.27 3.41 1.96
CA THR A 110 -7.93 4.66 2.64
C THR A 110 -6.45 5.02 2.44
N LEU A 111 -5.57 4.03 2.54
CA LEU A 111 -4.14 4.23 2.28
C LEU A 111 -3.94 4.76 0.86
N ARG A 112 -4.56 4.13 -0.12
CA ARG A 112 -4.45 4.55 -1.51
C ARG A 112 -4.88 6.00 -1.71
N LYS A 113 -5.93 6.45 -1.02
CA LYS A 113 -6.39 7.85 -1.08
C LYS A 113 -5.39 8.83 -0.48
N CYS A 114 -4.56 8.38 0.46
CA CYS A 114 -3.51 9.20 1.04
C CYS A 114 -2.28 9.33 0.15
N LEU A 115 -2.13 8.42 -0.81
CA LEU A 115 -0.98 8.36 -1.71
C LEU A 115 -1.33 9.02 -3.04
N GLY A 116 -0.30 9.55 -3.72
CA GLY A 116 -0.47 10.20 -5.01
C GLY A 116 -0.29 9.28 -6.21
N ILE A 117 -0.42 7.97 -6.02
CA ILE A 117 -0.18 6.99 -7.08
C ILE A 117 -1.40 6.92 -8.01
N SER A 118 -1.16 6.96 -9.32
CA SER A 118 -2.23 6.81 -10.31
C SER A 118 -2.69 5.35 -10.40
N ASP A 119 -3.92 5.15 -10.86
CA ASP A 119 -4.49 3.80 -11.07
C ASP A 119 -3.66 3.00 -12.08
N LEU A 120 -3.14 3.65 -13.10
CA LEU A 120 -2.29 2.99 -14.11
C LEU A 120 -1.04 2.38 -13.46
N ILE A 121 -0.36 3.14 -12.61
CA ILE A 121 0.85 2.68 -11.93
C ILE A 121 0.53 1.54 -10.98
N LEU A 122 -0.56 1.64 -10.21
CA LEU A 122 -1.00 0.57 -9.31
C LEU A 122 -1.31 -0.71 -10.10
N PHE A 123 -2.03 -0.57 -11.21
CA PHE A 123 -2.37 -1.71 -12.05
C PHE A 123 -1.11 -2.37 -12.64
N GLN A 124 -0.18 -1.57 -13.14
CA GLN A 124 1.07 -2.09 -13.71
C GLN A 124 1.93 -2.82 -12.67
N ARG A 125 1.93 -2.32 -11.44
CA ARG A 125 2.79 -2.87 -10.37
C ARG A 125 2.17 -4.08 -9.68
N PHE A 126 0.85 -4.04 -9.43
CA PHE A 126 0.15 -5.02 -8.58
C PHE A 126 -0.92 -5.82 -9.32
N GLY A 127 -1.24 -5.48 -10.56
CA GLY A 127 -2.27 -6.15 -11.33
C GLY A 127 -3.68 -5.77 -10.90
N LYS A 128 -4.62 -6.67 -11.12
CA LYS A 128 -6.03 -6.46 -10.78
C LYS A 128 -6.25 -6.53 -9.28
N ILE A 129 -6.81 -5.49 -8.72
CA ILE A 129 -7.30 -5.48 -7.33
C ILE A 129 -8.71 -4.90 -7.38
N GLU A 130 -9.72 -5.77 -7.28
CA GLU A 130 -11.12 -5.41 -7.51
C GLU A 130 -11.60 -4.31 -6.56
N TYR A 131 -11.30 -4.42 -5.27
CA TYR A 131 -11.77 -3.44 -4.28
C TYR A 131 -11.10 -2.07 -4.43
N LEU A 132 -10.05 -1.95 -5.23
CA LEU A 132 -9.44 -0.67 -5.59
C LEU A 132 -9.97 -0.11 -6.92
N GLY A 133 -10.89 -0.80 -7.57
CA GLY A 133 -11.44 -0.38 -8.85
C GLY A 133 -10.52 -0.65 -10.04
N LEU A 134 -9.44 -1.38 -9.86
CA LEU A 134 -8.46 -1.62 -10.93
C LEU A 134 -8.97 -2.56 -12.02
N LEU A 135 -10.00 -3.35 -11.72
CA LEU A 135 -10.67 -4.19 -12.72
C LEU A 135 -11.34 -3.33 -13.79
N ASP A 136 -12.08 -2.32 -13.37
CA ASP A 136 -12.73 -1.39 -14.28
C ASP A 136 -11.71 -0.59 -15.10
N PHE A 137 -10.59 -0.22 -14.46
CA PHE A 137 -9.48 0.44 -15.13
C PHE A 137 -8.89 -0.45 -16.23
N GLU A 138 -8.76 -1.74 -15.98
CA GLU A 138 -8.24 -2.68 -16.99
C GLU A 138 -9.14 -2.70 -18.22
N GLN A 139 -10.46 -2.76 -18.03
CA GLN A 139 -11.40 -2.74 -19.14
C GLN A 139 -11.27 -1.44 -19.94
N ASN A 140 -11.22 -0.32 -19.28
CA ASN A 140 -11.03 0.98 -19.92
C ASN A 140 -9.70 1.05 -20.67
N PHE A 141 -8.66 0.43 -20.15
CA PHE A 141 -7.36 0.38 -20.79
C PHE A 141 -7.40 -0.48 -22.07
N ILE A 142 -8.13 -1.60 -22.04
CA ILE A 142 -8.32 -2.46 -23.21
C ILE A 142 -9.10 -1.70 -24.28
N ASP A 143 -10.18 -1.04 -23.93
CA ASP A 143 -11.00 -0.26 -24.84
C ASP A 143 -10.19 0.87 -25.47
N PHE A 144 -9.35 1.55 -24.68
CA PHE A 144 -8.45 2.58 -25.19
C PHE A 144 -7.48 2.01 -26.22
N ASN A 145 -6.88 0.87 -25.95
CA ASN A 145 -5.95 0.21 -26.86
C ASN A 145 -6.63 -0.28 -28.15
N GLN A 146 -7.86 -0.76 -28.06
CA GLN A 146 -8.63 -1.19 -29.23
C GLN A 146 -8.94 -0.01 -30.17
N ASN A 147 -9.17 1.15 -29.59
CA ASN A 147 -9.47 2.36 -30.36
C ASN A 147 -8.21 3.14 -30.77
N LYS A 148 -7.06 2.74 -30.27
CA LYS A 148 -5.80 3.43 -30.48
C LYS A 148 -5.41 3.53 -31.98
N ASP A 149 -5.69 2.49 -32.74
CA ASP A 149 -5.34 2.47 -34.17
C ASP A 149 -6.10 3.53 -34.97
N SER A 150 -7.39 3.70 -34.66
CA SER A 150 -8.20 4.75 -35.30
C SER A 150 -7.74 6.14 -34.87
N ILE A 151 -7.45 6.32 -33.58
CA ILE A 151 -7.02 7.60 -33.01
C ILE A 151 -5.59 7.95 -33.45
N SER A 152 -4.71 6.94 -33.59
CA SER A 152 -3.32 7.18 -33.97
C SER A 152 -3.16 7.73 -35.36
N ILE A 153 -4.07 7.43 -36.27
CA ILE A 153 -4.08 8.00 -37.65
C ILE A 153 -4.35 9.50 -37.57
N GLU A 154 -5.35 9.91 -36.80
CA GLU A 154 -5.70 11.32 -36.61
C GLU A 154 -4.59 12.09 -35.91
N THR A 155 -3.98 11.48 -34.89
CA THR A 155 -2.90 12.09 -34.12
C THR A 155 -1.65 12.33 -35.01
N LYS A 156 -1.32 11.41 -35.89
CA LYS A 156 -0.22 11.56 -36.83
C LYS A 156 -0.44 12.71 -37.79
N ASN A 157 -1.69 12.93 -38.20
CA ASN A 157 -2.04 14.04 -39.08
C ASN A 157 -1.98 15.40 -38.37
N ILE A 158 -2.27 15.41 -37.08
CA ILE A 158 -2.23 16.64 -36.27
C ILE A 158 -0.79 17.05 -35.92
N LYS A 159 0.11 16.08 -35.69
CA LYS A 159 1.51 16.37 -35.37
C LYS A 159 2.39 16.79 -36.53
N LYS A 160 1.87 16.75 -37.71
CA LYS A 160 2.54 17.26 -38.90
C LYS A 160 2.13 18.71 -39.21
#